data_936d235f00bea1ab08bee226002b3d66
#
_entry.id   936d235f00bea1ab08bee226002b3d66
#
_cell.length_a   1.000
_cell.length_b   1.000
_cell.length_c   1.000
_cell.angle_alpha   90.00
_cell.angle_beta   90.00
_cell.angle_gamma   90.00
#
_symmetry.space_group_name_H-M   'P 1'
#
loop_
_entity.id
_entity.type
_entity.pdbx_description
1 polymer ?
#
loop_
_entity_poly.entity_id
_entity_poly.type
_entity_poly.pdbx_seq_one_letter_code
_entity_poly.pdbx_strand_id
1 'polypeptide(L)'
;GEAPAGAEADTVKGDALDLPFDDGSFDRVIAAEIFEHLPNDTAAMAELCRVLRPGGIAAVTVPSWLPERLCWALSEEYHTVEGGHVRIYTRAELEAKLKATGFHIGPHHHAHALHAPYWWLKCAVGTDNDTHPAVAAYHRMLVWDILKAPRLTRTAERVLNPLIGKSVVVYLRKPLDRAGDGV
;
A
#
# COMPACT_ATOMS: atom_id res chain seq x y z
N GLY A 1 5.26 2.43 -15.93
CA GLY A 1 4.67 2.81 -17.23
C GLY A 1 4.88 4.28 -17.42
N GLU A 2 5.09 4.71 -18.66
CA GLU A 2 5.18 6.13 -18.99
C GLU A 2 3.84 6.81 -18.68
N ALA A 3 3.90 8.05 -18.18
CA ALA A 3 2.72 8.87 -18.01
C ALA A 3 2.04 9.09 -19.38
N PRO A 4 0.70 9.23 -19.43
CA PRO A 4 0.01 9.57 -20.65
C PRO A 4 0.61 10.83 -21.29
N ALA A 5 0.67 10.90 -22.61
CA ALA A 5 1.18 12.06 -23.31
C ALA A 5 0.41 13.32 -22.86
N GLY A 6 1.15 14.33 -22.33
CA GLY A 6 0.57 15.55 -21.77
C GLY A 6 0.32 15.53 -20.26
N ALA A 7 0.66 14.44 -19.54
CA ALA A 7 0.65 14.47 -18.09
C ALA A 7 1.90 15.18 -17.55
N GLU A 8 1.70 16.16 -16.69
CA GLU A 8 2.76 16.81 -15.92
C GLU A 8 2.90 16.08 -14.58
N ALA A 9 4.13 15.90 -14.11
CA ALA A 9 4.41 15.26 -12.84
C ALA A 9 5.48 16.06 -12.08
N ASP A 10 5.13 16.49 -10.87
CA ASP A 10 6.02 17.16 -9.96
C ASP A 10 6.40 16.24 -8.81
N THR A 11 7.64 16.36 -8.35
CA THR A 11 8.13 15.64 -7.16
C THR A 11 8.34 16.63 -6.03
N VAL A 12 7.65 16.43 -4.92
CA VAL A 12 7.75 17.26 -3.72
C VAL A 12 8.25 16.40 -2.56
N LYS A 13 9.30 16.86 -1.87
CA LYS A 13 9.75 16.27 -0.63
C LYS A 13 8.91 16.83 0.53
N GLY A 14 8.34 15.96 1.36
CA GLY A 14 7.54 16.34 2.51
C GLY A 14 7.54 15.29 3.60
N ASP A 15 7.01 15.67 4.77
CA ASP A 15 6.70 14.75 5.86
C ASP A 15 5.26 14.26 5.69
N ALA A 16 5.03 12.96 5.81
CA ALA A 16 3.69 12.40 5.75
C ALA A 16 2.79 12.83 6.93
N LEU A 17 3.38 13.33 8.00
CA LEU A 17 2.68 13.88 9.18
C LEU A 17 2.35 15.37 9.04
N ASP A 18 2.92 16.06 8.04
CA ASP A 18 2.72 17.48 7.74
C ASP A 18 2.96 17.70 6.24
N LEU A 19 1.97 17.35 5.43
CA LEU A 19 2.08 17.43 3.97
C LEU A 19 2.08 18.89 3.51
N PRO A 20 3.04 19.30 2.65
CA PRO A 20 3.20 20.68 2.19
C PRO A 20 2.16 21.07 1.12
N PHE A 21 0.90 20.76 1.36
CA PHE A 21 -0.23 21.04 0.46
C PHE A 21 -1.39 21.63 1.24
N ASP A 22 -2.17 22.49 0.59
CA ASP A 22 -3.36 23.08 1.17
C ASP A 22 -4.47 22.06 1.40
N ASP A 23 -5.41 22.39 2.29
CA ASP A 23 -6.61 21.60 2.54
C ASP A 23 -7.42 21.43 1.25
N GLY A 24 -7.83 20.21 0.96
CA GLY A 24 -8.69 19.92 -0.19
C GLY A 24 -8.05 20.16 -1.55
N SER A 25 -6.71 20.16 -1.64
CA SER A 25 -5.97 20.44 -2.89
C SER A 25 -6.00 19.30 -3.91
N PHE A 26 -6.41 18.10 -3.52
CA PHE A 26 -6.39 16.94 -4.40
C PHE A 26 -7.77 16.29 -4.59
N ASP A 27 -8.07 15.90 -5.82
CA ASP A 27 -9.23 15.08 -6.17
C ASP A 27 -9.07 13.62 -5.77
N ARG A 28 -7.85 13.12 -5.92
CA ARG A 28 -7.48 11.72 -5.67
C ARG A 28 -6.10 11.64 -5.04
N VAL A 29 -5.95 10.76 -4.06
CA VAL A 29 -4.68 10.49 -3.39
C VAL A 29 -4.45 9.00 -3.30
N ILE A 30 -3.20 8.57 -3.45
CA ILE A 30 -2.77 7.19 -3.23
C ILE A 30 -1.69 7.20 -2.15
N ALA A 31 -1.91 6.48 -1.07
CA ALA A 31 -0.91 6.18 -0.05
C ALA A 31 -0.53 4.70 -0.17
N ALA A 32 0.61 4.43 -0.79
CA ALA A 32 1.04 3.07 -1.11
C ALA A 32 2.18 2.63 -0.21
N GLU A 33 1.92 1.64 0.67
CA GLU A 33 2.91 1.03 1.56
C GLU A 33 3.66 2.11 2.38
N ILE A 34 2.91 2.92 3.14
CA ILE A 34 3.46 4.05 3.92
C ILE A 34 3.16 3.91 5.40
N PHE A 35 1.90 3.59 5.77
CA PHE A 35 1.45 3.67 7.15
C PHE A 35 2.09 2.64 8.08
N GLU A 36 2.52 1.51 7.55
CA GLU A 36 3.25 0.48 8.29
C GLU A 36 4.63 0.93 8.77
N HIS A 37 5.19 1.97 8.16
CA HIS A 37 6.49 2.54 8.54
C HIS A 37 6.39 3.69 9.55
N LEU A 38 5.21 4.30 9.70
CA LEU A 38 5.03 5.51 10.49
C LEU A 38 4.64 5.19 11.94
N PRO A 39 5.41 5.58 12.96
CA PRO A 39 5.00 5.44 14.36
C PRO A 39 3.64 6.09 14.65
N ASN A 40 3.40 7.30 14.12
CA ASN A 40 2.13 8.02 14.23
C ASN A 40 1.31 7.94 12.94
N ASP A 41 0.85 6.73 12.62
CA ASP A 41 0.06 6.47 11.42
C ASP A 41 -1.27 7.25 11.37
N THR A 42 -1.89 7.48 12.53
CA THR A 42 -3.18 8.19 12.62
C THR A 42 -3.04 9.66 12.20
N ALA A 43 -1.94 10.33 12.56
CA ALA A 43 -1.68 11.68 12.10
C ALA A 43 -1.48 11.74 10.57
N ALA A 44 -0.73 10.79 10.00
CA ALA A 44 -0.56 10.71 8.55
C ALA A 44 -1.88 10.39 7.82
N MET A 45 -2.75 9.54 8.39
CA MET A 45 -4.10 9.31 7.86
C MET A 45 -4.98 10.56 7.92
N ALA A 46 -4.83 11.39 8.97
CA ALA A 46 -5.53 12.66 9.07
C ALA A 46 -5.03 13.67 8.01
N GLU A 47 -3.72 13.74 7.78
CA GLU A 47 -3.13 14.55 6.71
C GLU A 47 -3.62 14.11 5.32
N LEU A 48 -3.67 12.81 5.06
CA LEU A 48 -4.26 12.27 3.84
C LEU A 48 -5.71 12.75 3.65
N CYS A 49 -6.50 12.76 4.74
CA CYS A 49 -7.86 13.25 4.72
C CYS A 49 -7.93 14.77 4.53
N ARG A 50 -7.03 15.53 5.15
CA ARG A 50 -6.97 16.99 5.06
C ARG A 50 -6.77 17.47 3.63
N VAL A 51 -5.73 16.94 2.96
CA VAL A 51 -5.35 17.38 1.60
C VAL A 51 -6.35 16.93 0.52
N LEU A 52 -7.18 15.93 0.81
CA LEU A 52 -8.20 15.46 -0.12
C LEU A 52 -9.42 16.40 -0.05
N ARG A 53 -9.95 16.82 -1.20
CA ARG A 53 -11.17 17.65 -1.23
C ARG A 53 -12.40 16.87 -0.73
N PRO A 54 -13.45 17.56 -0.25
CA PRO A 54 -14.73 16.93 0.03
C PRO A 54 -15.25 16.13 -1.18
N GLY A 55 -15.69 14.91 -0.97
CA GLY A 55 -16.09 13.96 -2.02
C GLY A 55 -14.95 13.33 -2.80
N GLY A 56 -13.70 13.69 -2.53
CA GLY A 56 -12.51 13.10 -3.13
C GLY A 56 -12.31 11.64 -2.73
N ILE A 57 -11.48 10.94 -3.48
CA ILE A 57 -11.24 9.50 -3.34
C ILE A 57 -9.79 9.24 -2.99
N ALA A 58 -9.52 8.39 -1.99
CA ALA A 58 -8.19 7.87 -1.72
C ALA A 58 -8.12 6.35 -1.92
N ALA A 59 -6.92 5.87 -2.24
CA ALA A 59 -6.58 4.46 -2.17
C ALA A 59 -5.40 4.30 -1.20
N VAL A 60 -5.54 3.40 -0.24
CA VAL A 60 -4.51 3.07 0.74
C VAL A 60 -4.10 1.62 0.55
N THR A 61 -2.80 1.37 0.48
CA THR A 61 -2.28 0.01 0.49
C THR A 61 -1.34 -0.19 1.68
N VAL A 62 -1.42 -1.35 2.28
CA VAL A 62 -0.49 -1.84 3.31
C VAL A 62 -0.22 -3.33 3.08
N PRO A 63 0.87 -3.89 3.61
CA PRO A 63 1.12 -5.32 3.56
C PRO A 63 -0.04 -6.11 4.17
N SER A 64 -0.44 -7.19 3.49
CA SER A 64 -1.48 -8.10 3.97
C SER A 64 -0.98 -8.88 5.19
N TRP A 65 -1.86 -9.06 6.17
CA TRP A 65 -1.52 -9.62 7.47
C TRP A 65 -0.81 -10.98 7.39
N LEU A 66 -1.34 -11.94 6.63
CA LEU A 66 -0.78 -13.30 6.57
C LEU A 66 0.58 -13.35 5.85
N PRO A 67 0.75 -12.81 4.62
CA PRO A 67 2.05 -12.77 3.97
C PRO A 67 3.12 -12.08 4.81
N GLU A 68 2.78 -10.99 5.47
CA GLU A 68 3.70 -10.20 6.28
C GLU A 68 4.11 -10.95 7.57
N ARG A 69 3.16 -11.59 8.24
CA ARG A 69 3.43 -12.43 9.41
C ARG A 69 4.38 -13.59 9.09
N LEU A 70 4.28 -14.16 7.89
CA LEU A 70 5.21 -15.20 7.45
C LEU A 70 6.62 -14.64 7.22
N CYS A 71 6.76 -13.45 6.63
CA CYS A 71 8.06 -12.78 6.50
C CYS A 71 8.69 -12.55 7.88
N TRP A 72 7.93 -12.03 8.84
CA TRP A 72 8.41 -11.79 10.22
C TRP A 72 8.79 -13.09 10.94
N ALA A 73 8.06 -14.17 10.71
CA ALA A 73 8.38 -15.48 11.29
C ALA A 73 9.63 -16.14 10.66
N LEU A 74 9.93 -15.83 9.40
CA LEU A 74 11.05 -16.37 8.67
C LEU A 74 12.35 -15.58 8.87
N SER A 75 12.27 -14.29 9.15
CA SER A 75 13.44 -13.41 9.28
C SER A 75 13.18 -12.29 10.28
N GLU A 76 13.93 -12.29 11.38
CA GLU A 76 13.94 -11.19 12.34
C GLU A 76 14.52 -9.91 11.71
N GLU A 77 15.57 -10.07 10.90
CA GLU A 77 16.23 -8.98 10.19
C GLU A 77 15.27 -8.20 9.27
N TYR A 78 14.30 -8.88 8.65
CA TYR A 78 13.34 -8.28 7.73
C TYR A 78 12.55 -7.12 8.33
N HIS A 79 12.24 -7.16 9.62
CA HIS A 79 11.41 -6.13 10.28
C HIS A 79 12.18 -5.27 11.30
N THR A 80 13.41 -5.66 11.68
CA THR A 80 14.24 -4.88 12.63
C THR A 80 15.15 -3.87 11.94
N VAL A 81 15.28 -3.92 10.62
CA VAL A 81 16.06 -2.97 9.81
C VAL A 81 15.51 -1.55 9.96
N GLU A 82 16.40 -0.56 9.94
CA GLU A 82 16.00 0.85 9.97
C GLU A 82 15.06 1.18 8.80
N GLY A 83 13.94 1.80 9.09
CA GLY A 83 12.88 2.04 8.10
C GLY A 83 12.03 0.81 7.77
N GLY A 84 12.18 -0.31 8.48
CA GLY A 84 11.34 -1.49 8.36
C GLY A 84 9.90 -1.25 8.82
N HIS A 85 9.07 -2.29 8.69
CA HIS A 85 7.68 -2.22 9.12
C HIS A 85 7.57 -2.24 10.64
N VAL A 86 7.06 -1.18 11.23
CA VAL A 86 6.86 -1.08 12.69
C VAL A 86 5.57 -1.77 13.16
N ARG A 87 4.70 -2.18 12.22
CA ARG A 87 3.44 -2.87 12.50
C ARG A 87 2.93 -3.69 11.32
N ILE A 88 2.06 -4.63 11.63
CA ILE A 88 1.27 -5.39 10.66
C ILE A 88 -0.20 -5.09 10.92
N TYR A 89 -0.90 -4.57 9.92
CA TYR A 89 -2.33 -4.31 10.02
C TYR A 89 -3.16 -5.55 9.78
N THR A 90 -4.17 -5.75 10.60
CA THR A 90 -5.37 -6.44 10.14
C THR A 90 -6.21 -5.45 9.33
N ARG A 91 -6.98 -5.95 8.35
CA ARG A 91 -7.88 -5.08 7.57
C ARG A 91 -8.86 -4.32 8.46
N ALA A 92 -9.43 -4.99 9.45
CA ALA A 92 -10.40 -4.35 10.37
C ALA A 92 -9.77 -3.20 11.18
N GLU A 93 -8.52 -3.37 11.63
CA GLU A 93 -7.77 -2.32 12.33
C GLU A 93 -7.49 -1.12 11.43
N LEU A 94 -7.01 -1.36 10.21
CA LEU A 94 -6.75 -0.31 9.23
C LEU A 94 -8.03 0.48 8.91
N GLU A 95 -9.13 -0.22 8.60
CA GLU A 95 -10.42 0.41 8.31
C GLU A 95 -10.96 1.21 9.50
N ALA A 96 -10.80 0.71 10.73
CA ALA A 96 -11.23 1.43 11.93
C ALA A 96 -10.45 2.74 12.13
N LYS A 97 -9.12 2.73 11.94
CA LYS A 97 -8.27 3.93 12.01
C LYS A 97 -8.64 4.94 10.93
N LEU A 98 -8.75 4.50 9.69
CA LEU A 98 -9.15 5.35 8.56
C LEU A 98 -10.55 5.96 8.74
N LYS A 99 -11.49 5.19 9.28
CA LYS A 99 -12.82 5.70 9.62
C LYS A 99 -12.78 6.75 10.74
N ALA A 100 -11.92 6.55 11.75
CA ALA A 100 -11.75 7.50 12.85
C ALA A 100 -11.16 8.84 12.39
N THR A 101 -10.42 8.87 11.29
CA THR A 101 -9.88 10.10 10.67
C THR A 101 -10.84 10.77 9.68
N GLY A 102 -12.08 10.30 9.59
CA GLY A 102 -13.14 10.96 8.83
C GLY A 102 -13.47 10.34 7.47
N PHE A 103 -12.83 9.24 7.07
CA PHE A 103 -13.13 8.59 5.80
C PHE A 103 -14.38 7.70 5.85
N HIS A 104 -15.11 7.67 4.76
CA HIS A 104 -16.01 6.57 4.44
C HIS A 104 -15.21 5.44 3.78
N ILE A 105 -15.35 4.24 4.32
CA ILE A 105 -14.69 3.04 3.81
C ILE A 105 -15.48 2.50 2.62
N GLY A 106 -14.80 2.31 1.49
CA GLY A 106 -15.32 1.72 0.26
C GLY A 106 -14.93 0.25 0.11
N PRO A 107 -14.91 -0.26 -1.12
CA PRO A 107 -14.48 -1.61 -1.41
C PRO A 107 -13.00 -1.82 -1.10
N HIS A 108 -12.60 -3.08 -0.97
CA HIS A 108 -11.21 -3.49 -0.83
C HIS A 108 -10.91 -4.71 -1.70
N HIS A 109 -9.64 -4.94 -1.96
CA HIS A 109 -9.15 -6.18 -2.59
C HIS A 109 -7.72 -6.47 -2.16
N HIS A 110 -7.25 -7.69 -2.42
CA HIS A 110 -5.84 -8.06 -2.28
C HIS A 110 -5.16 -8.03 -3.63
N ALA A 111 -3.85 -7.75 -3.62
CA ALA A 111 -3.03 -7.62 -4.83
C ALA A 111 -1.67 -8.28 -4.63
N HIS A 112 -0.97 -8.52 -5.76
CA HIS A 112 0.42 -8.95 -5.79
C HIS A 112 0.68 -10.32 -5.17
N ALA A 113 -0.21 -11.30 -5.42
CA ALA A 113 -0.06 -12.67 -4.89
C ALA A 113 1.25 -13.33 -5.31
N LEU A 114 1.74 -13.08 -6.52
CA LEU A 114 3.01 -13.63 -7.01
C LEU A 114 4.23 -13.02 -6.30
N HIS A 115 4.08 -11.89 -5.62
CA HIS A 115 5.18 -11.29 -4.85
C HIS A 115 5.34 -11.91 -3.46
N ALA A 116 4.28 -12.48 -2.87
CA ALA A 116 4.37 -13.06 -1.54
C ALA A 116 5.38 -14.22 -1.44
N PRO A 117 5.36 -15.25 -2.33
CA PRO A 117 6.37 -16.31 -2.29
C PRO A 117 7.81 -15.83 -2.56
N TYR A 118 7.97 -14.76 -3.34
CA TYR A 118 9.29 -14.15 -3.54
C TYR A 118 9.86 -13.63 -2.23
N TRP A 119 9.06 -12.88 -1.46
CA TRP A 119 9.49 -12.33 -0.18
C TRP A 119 9.70 -13.41 0.87
N TRP A 120 8.85 -14.46 0.90
CA TRP A 120 9.08 -15.61 1.78
C TRP A 120 10.40 -16.31 1.47
N LEU A 121 10.72 -16.50 0.18
CA LEU A 121 11.99 -17.05 -0.24
C LEU A 121 13.16 -16.17 0.19
N LYS A 122 13.09 -14.86 0.00
CA LYS A 122 14.11 -13.90 0.46
C LYS A 122 14.31 -13.99 1.98
N CYS A 123 13.23 -13.97 2.75
CA CYS A 123 13.31 -14.14 4.21
C CYS A 123 13.94 -15.47 4.63
N ALA A 124 13.67 -16.55 3.90
CA ALA A 124 14.19 -17.88 4.22
C ALA A 124 15.69 -18.06 3.90
N VAL A 125 16.22 -17.36 2.90
CA VAL A 125 17.62 -17.51 2.44
C VAL A 125 18.53 -16.30 2.82
N GLY A 126 17.96 -15.30 3.49
CA GLY A 126 18.63 -14.03 3.82
C GLY A 126 18.13 -12.89 2.94
N THR A 127 17.66 -11.81 3.58
CA THR A 127 17.02 -10.66 2.89
C THR A 127 17.96 -9.95 1.92
N ASP A 128 19.27 -9.97 2.19
CA ASP A 128 20.31 -9.36 1.36
C ASP A 128 20.93 -10.30 0.34
N ASN A 129 20.51 -11.58 0.30
CA ASN A 129 21.06 -12.59 -0.58
C ASN A 129 20.42 -12.59 -1.98
N ASP A 130 20.58 -11.50 -2.70
CA ASP A 130 20.06 -11.34 -4.07
C ASP A 130 20.75 -12.25 -5.10
N THR A 131 21.94 -12.74 -4.77
CA THR A 131 22.72 -13.64 -5.63
C THR A 131 22.27 -15.11 -5.54
N HIS A 132 21.41 -15.45 -4.57
CA HIS A 132 20.88 -16.80 -4.45
C HIS A 132 20.14 -17.22 -5.73
N PRO A 133 20.48 -18.36 -6.37
CA PRO A 133 19.96 -18.73 -7.68
C PRO A 133 18.44 -18.75 -7.77
N ALA A 134 17.77 -19.25 -6.73
CA ALA A 134 16.29 -19.29 -6.70
C ALA A 134 15.69 -17.89 -6.58
N VAL A 135 16.27 -16.98 -5.78
CA VAL A 135 15.84 -15.58 -5.65
C VAL A 135 15.99 -14.87 -6.99
N ALA A 136 17.17 -14.96 -7.62
CA ALA A 136 17.45 -14.36 -8.92
C ALA A 136 16.54 -14.91 -10.03
N ALA A 137 16.23 -16.20 -10.02
CA ALA A 137 15.31 -16.82 -10.98
C ALA A 137 13.88 -16.30 -10.78
N TYR A 138 13.41 -16.26 -9.52
CA TYR A 138 12.08 -15.75 -9.21
C TYR A 138 11.93 -14.26 -9.53
N HIS A 139 12.93 -13.45 -9.19
CA HIS A 139 12.98 -12.04 -9.53
C HIS A 139 12.84 -11.81 -11.06
N ARG A 140 13.60 -12.57 -11.87
CA ARG A 140 13.47 -12.50 -13.34
C ARG A 140 12.05 -12.83 -13.82
N MET A 141 11.40 -13.80 -13.18
CA MET A 141 10.01 -14.15 -13.48
C MET A 141 9.06 -12.99 -13.16
N LEU A 142 9.22 -12.32 -12.00
CA LEU A 142 8.41 -11.15 -11.63
C LEU A 142 8.64 -9.97 -12.59
N VAL A 143 9.90 -9.69 -12.96
CA VAL A 143 10.22 -8.64 -13.95
C VAL A 143 9.56 -8.96 -15.31
N TRP A 144 9.66 -10.21 -15.76
CA TRP A 144 8.98 -10.65 -16.98
C TRP A 144 7.46 -10.47 -16.88
N ASP A 145 6.87 -10.83 -15.73
CA ASP A 145 5.45 -10.64 -15.49
C ASP A 145 5.02 -9.16 -15.57
N ILE A 146 5.77 -8.28 -14.91
CA ILE A 146 5.49 -6.83 -14.93
C ILE A 146 5.58 -6.27 -16.35
N LEU A 147 6.62 -6.63 -17.10
CA LEU A 147 6.88 -6.07 -18.44
C LEU A 147 5.95 -6.63 -19.52
N LYS A 148 5.56 -7.89 -19.43
CA LYS A 148 4.80 -8.60 -20.47
C LYS A 148 3.33 -8.80 -20.12
N ALA A 149 2.97 -8.72 -18.85
CA ALA A 149 1.62 -8.92 -18.32
C ALA A 149 0.89 -10.13 -18.95
N PRO A 150 1.52 -11.34 -18.98
CA PRO A 150 0.97 -12.48 -19.69
C PRO A 150 -0.35 -12.93 -19.04
N ARG A 151 -1.26 -13.45 -19.86
CA ARG A 151 -2.59 -13.90 -19.38
C ARG A 151 -2.51 -14.96 -18.27
N LEU A 152 -1.49 -15.82 -18.32
CA LEU A 152 -1.29 -16.88 -17.34
C LEU A 152 -1.07 -16.31 -15.93
N THR A 153 -0.10 -15.41 -15.78
CA THR A 153 0.22 -14.79 -14.49
C THR A 153 -0.88 -13.87 -14.00
N ARG A 154 -1.54 -13.12 -14.90
CA ARG A 154 -2.73 -12.31 -14.55
C ARG A 154 -3.89 -13.18 -14.02
N THR A 155 -4.07 -14.36 -14.60
CA THR A 155 -5.09 -15.31 -14.11
C THR A 155 -4.67 -15.91 -12.78
N ALA A 156 -3.41 -16.33 -12.65
CA ALA A 156 -2.87 -16.84 -11.40
C ALA A 156 -3.00 -15.80 -10.27
N GLU A 157 -2.62 -14.54 -10.50
CA GLU A 157 -2.80 -13.46 -9.52
C GLU A 157 -4.27 -13.30 -9.12
N ARG A 158 -5.19 -13.24 -10.10
CA ARG A 158 -6.62 -13.07 -9.80
C ARG A 158 -7.16 -14.17 -8.89
N VAL A 159 -6.70 -15.42 -9.09
CA VAL A 159 -7.14 -16.57 -8.28
C VAL A 159 -6.46 -16.58 -6.91
N LEU A 160 -5.18 -16.20 -6.85
CA LEU A 160 -4.36 -16.29 -5.62
C LEU A 160 -4.46 -15.03 -4.74
N ASN A 161 -4.79 -13.86 -5.30
CA ASN A 161 -4.87 -12.61 -4.55
C ASN A 161 -5.75 -12.71 -3.29
N PRO A 162 -6.95 -13.33 -3.30
CA PRO A 162 -7.75 -13.44 -2.09
C PRO A 162 -7.10 -14.26 -0.97
N LEU A 163 -6.15 -15.13 -1.29
CA LEU A 163 -5.51 -16.05 -0.35
C LEU A 163 -4.17 -15.54 0.16
N ILE A 164 -3.30 -15.13 -0.78
CA ILE A 164 -1.90 -14.78 -0.50
C ILE A 164 -1.48 -13.44 -1.12
N GLY A 165 -2.43 -12.58 -1.52
CA GLY A 165 -2.09 -11.25 -2.03
C GLY A 165 -1.22 -10.50 -1.03
N LYS A 166 -0.04 -10.03 -1.48
CA LYS A 166 0.96 -9.41 -0.59
C LYS A 166 0.45 -8.13 0.03
N SER A 167 -0.37 -7.38 -0.70
CA SER A 167 -0.93 -6.11 -0.22
C SER A 167 -2.45 -6.16 -0.16
N VAL A 168 -3.02 -5.49 0.82
CA VAL A 168 -4.45 -5.15 0.85
C VAL A 168 -4.63 -3.70 0.41
N VAL A 169 -5.55 -3.48 -0.50
CA VAL A 169 -5.94 -2.17 -1.04
C VAL A 169 -7.31 -1.81 -0.49
N VAL A 170 -7.44 -0.65 0.13
CA VAL A 170 -8.71 -0.12 0.64
C VAL A 170 -9.01 1.20 -0.07
N TYR A 171 -10.18 1.29 -0.68
CA TYR A 171 -10.66 2.53 -1.28
C TYR A 171 -11.46 3.34 -0.27
N LEU A 172 -11.27 4.65 -0.30
CA LEU A 172 -11.80 5.59 0.68
C LEU A 172 -12.48 6.76 -0.03
N ARG A 173 -13.43 7.37 0.63
CA ARG A 173 -14.02 8.63 0.19
C ARG A 173 -14.06 9.61 1.36
N LYS A 174 -13.60 10.85 1.14
CA LYS A 174 -13.85 11.93 2.07
C LYS A 174 -15.32 12.35 1.97
N PRO A 175 -16.07 12.46 3.08
CA PRO A 175 -17.44 12.96 3.06
C PRO A 175 -17.54 14.29 2.32
N LEU A 176 -18.70 14.58 1.76
CA LEU A 176 -19.02 15.94 1.35
C LEU A 176 -19.15 16.81 2.61
N ASP A 177 -18.72 18.06 2.55
CA ASP A 177 -19.06 18.99 3.60
C ASP A 177 -20.57 19.02 3.70
N ARG A 178 -21.11 18.87 4.91
CA ARG A 178 -22.54 19.12 5.11
C ARG A 178 -22.78 20.57 4.64
N ALA A 179 -23.58 20.74 3.60
CA ALA A 179 -24.12 22.05 3.26
C ALA A 179 -24.66 22.60 4.57
N GLY A 180 -24.07 23.74 5.02
CA GLY A 180 -24.35 24.26 6.34
C GLY A 180 -25.85 24.27 6.58
N ASP A 181 -26.27 23.68 7.70
CA ASP A 181 -27.59 23.95 8.26
C ASP A 181 -27.62 25.47 8.51
N GLY A 182 -28.03 26.18 7.47
CA GLY A 182 -28.31 27.63 7.57
C GLY A 182 -29.45 27.79 8.54
N VAL A 183 -29.12 28.36 9.67
CA VAL A 183 -30.07 28.93 10.64
C VAL A 183 -30.76 30.10 10.04
#